data_0256cb3d0721cae77bde9040458b4b53
#
_entry.id   0256cb3d0721cae77bde9040458b4b53
#
_cell.length_a   1.000
_cell.length_b   1.000
_cell.length_c   1.000
_cell.angle_alpha   90.00
_cell.angle_beta   90.00
_cell.angle_gamma   90.00
#
_symmetry.space_group_name_H-M   'P 1'
#
loop_
_entity.id
_entity.type
_entity.pdbx_description
1 polymer ?
#
loop_
_entity_poly.entity_id
_entity_poly.type
_entity_poly.pdbx_seq_one_letter_code
_entity_poly.pdbx_strand_id
1 'polypeptide(L)'
;NNFYLKGTKIVLDCGNGAGYIAAPKVFKNLGAKVVSIGIKPNGFNINDKCGSTYPSKIQLAVRKYKAHVGIAFDGDADRIIMCDESSKIIDGDQIIAMLACRWKSKKILKGGVIGTLMSNYGLENFLRKEKIRFFRSKVGDRHVKEKMKKSNFNLGGEQSGHIILGKFATTGDGLMVALEVLFSLRKRKKASQLLNVFRPLPQILENVMVKDKNIINKPKCKKAIKKAKKLMDGHGRLLIRESGTEPKIRIMGESYDNNLILKCIKIIKRSIK
;
A
#
# COMPACT_ATOMS: atom_id res chain seq x y z
N ASN A 1 -12.34 27.46 -17.32
CA ASN A 1 -12.48 27.21 -15.88
C ASN A 1 -12.85 25.75 -15.60
N ASN A 2 -11.84 24.88 -15.53
CA ASN A 2 -12.06 23.47 -15.27
C ASN A 2 -11.91 23.14 -13.79
N PHE A 3 -12.94 23.40 -12.98
CA PHE A 3 -13.01 22.90 -11.61
C PHE A 3 -13.20 21.39 -11.62
N TYR A 4 -12.10 20.67 -11.65
CA TYR A 4 -12.07 19.22 -11.85
C TYR A 4 -12.72 18.40 -10.73
N LEU A 5 -12.82 18.96 -9.51
CA LEU A 5 -13.36 18.31 -8.33
C LEU A 5 -14.66 18.96 -7.82
N LYS A 6 -15.31 19.83 -8.61
CA LYS A 6 -16.57 20.47 -8.23
C LYS A 6 -17.60 19.41 -7.83
N GLY A 7 -18.20 19.62 -6.64
CA GLY A 7 -19.18 18.69 -6.06
C GLY A 7 -18.57 17.52 -5.29
N THR A 8 -17.24 17.31 -5.32
CA THR A 8 -16.59 16.28 -4.54
C THR A 8 -16.32 16.76 -3.12
N LYS A 9 -16.77 16.01 -2.12
CA LYS A 9 -16.47 16.26 -0.70
C LYS A 9 -15.35 15.35 -0.26
N ILE A 10 -14.26 15.93 0.22
CA ILE A 10 -13.03 15.24 0.63
C ILE A 10 -12.79 15.49 2.12
N VAL A 11 -12.52 14.44 2.90
CA VAL A 11 -11.83 14.58 4.19
C VAL A 11 -10.35 14.39 3.95
N LEU A 12 -9.54 15.33 4.44
CA LEU A 12 -8.11 15.34 4.27
C LEU A 12 -7.43 15.35 5.64
N ASP A 13 -6.68 14.29 5.96
CA ASP A 13 -5.85 14.20 7.15
C ASP A 13 -4.38 14.44 6.75
N CYS A 14 -3.83 15.57 7.19
CA CYS A 14 -2.46 15.95 6.88
C CYS A 14 -1.43 15.48 7.92
N GLY A 15 -1.82 14.65 8.90
CA GLY A 15 -0.92 14.08 9.89
C GLY A 15 -0.18 15.10 10.76
N ASN A 16 -0.67 16.38 10.86
CA ASN A 16 0.05 17.51 11.42
C ASN A 16 1.46 17.67 10.81
N GLY A 17 1.61 17.29 9.54
CA GLY A 17 2.88 17.23 8.83
C GLY A 17 3.03 18.30 7.76
N ALA A 18 4.03 18.19 6.90
CA ALA A 18 4.43 19.19 5.89
C ALA A 18 3.32 19.58 4.90
N GLY A 19 2.39 18.63 4.63
CA GLY A 19 1.28 18.86 3.69
C GLY A 19 0.13 19.75 4.19
N TYR A 20 0.14 20.22 5.45
CA TYR A 20 -1.02 20.83 6.12
C TYR A 20 -1.54 22.14 5.50
N ILE A 21 -0.69 22.88 4.81
CA ILE A 21 -1.08 24.10 4.06
C ILE A 21 -1.36 23.78 2.59
N ALA A 22 -0.40 23.13 1.93
CA ALA A 22 -0.43 22.94 0.49
C ALA A 22 -1.58 22.05 0.04
N ALA A 23 -1.77 20.92 0.69
CA ALA A 23 -2.76 19.93 0.25
C ALA A 23 -4.21 20.45 0.33
N PRO A 24 -4.69 21.05 1.44
CA PRO A 24 -6.02 21.66 1.48
C PRO A 24 -6.23 22.76 0.43
N LYS A 25 -5.20 23.59 0.19
CA LYS A 25 -5.26 24.67 -0.80
C LYS A 25 -5.41 24.11 -2.21
N VAL A 26 -4.64 23.11 -2.58
CA VAL A 26 -4.70 22.47 -3.90
C VAL A 26 -6.10 21.90 -4.17
N PHE A 27 -6.65 21.10 -3.27
CA PHE A 27 -7.97 20.49 -3.49
C PHE A 27 -9.11 21.52 -3.51
N LYS A 28 -9.05 22.58 -2.69
CA LYS A 28 -10.01 23.69 -2.72
C LYS A 28 -9.94 24.45 -4.06
N ASN A 29 -8.75 24.74 -4.55
CA ASN A 29 -8.55 25.43 -5.83
C ASN A 29 -9.07 24.59 -7.02
N LEU A 30 -9.09 23.26 -6.90
CA LEU A 30 -9.70 22.36 -7.86
C LEU A 30 -11.22 22.20 -7.68
N GLY A 31 -11.84 22.97 -6.77
CA GLY A 31 -13.29 23.02 -6.58
C GLY A 31 -13.87 21.98 -5.62
N ALA A 32 -13.03 21.23 -4.89
CA ALA A 32 -13.50 20.28 -3.89
C ALA A 32 -14.02 20.98 -2.61
N LYS A 33 -15.02 20.38 -1.96
CA LYS A 33 -15.40 20.71 -0.59
C LYS A 33 -14.47 19.94 0.36
N VAL A 34 -13.49 20.63 0.98
CA VAL A 34 -12.45 20.00 1.80
C VAL A 34 -12.73 20.18 3.27
N VAL A 35 -12.79 19.08 4.00
CA VAL A 35 -12.78 19.03 5.47
C VAL A 35 -11.37 18.60 5.89
N SER A 36 -10.58 19.51 6.45
CA SER A 36 -9.20 19.23 6.84
C SER A 36 -9.09 18.89 8.32
N ILE A 37 -8.36 17.82 8.62
CA ILE A 37 -7.99 17.38 9.97
C ILE A 37 -6.46 17.16 10.02
N GLY A 38 -5.86 17.08 11.22
CA GLY A 38 -4.41 16.96 11.33
C GLY A 38 -3.67 18.14 10.70
N ILE A 39 -4.15 19.39 10.91
CA ILE A 39 -3.63 20.62 10.31
C ILE A 39 -3.16 21.65 11.35
N LYS A 40 -2.86 21.21 12.55
CA LYS A 40 -2.37 22.08 13.65
C LYS A 40 -1.01 21.57 14.15
N PRO A 41 0.06 21.66 13.35
CA PRO A 41 1.39 21.21 13.77
C PRO A 41 1.89 22.09 14.93
N ASN A 42 2.48 21.45 15.94
CA ASN A 42 3.11 22.15 17.07
C ASN A 42 4.56 21.70 17.31
N GLY A 43 5.15 20.96 16.38
CA GLY A 43 6.52 20.43 16.46
C GLY A 43 6.62 19.05 17.13
N PHE A 44 5.61 18.63 17.90
CA PHE A 44 5.63 17.36 18.65
C PHE A 44 4.53 16.38 18.23
N ASN A 45 3.48 16.83 17.57
CA ASN A 45 2.27 16.06 17.28
C ASN A 45 2.21 15.50 15.85
N ILE A 46 3.31 15.48 15.14
CA ILE A 46 3.40 14.88 13.80
C ILE A 46 3.05 13.38 13.87
N ASN A 47 2.11 12.94 13.04
CA ASN A 47 1.57 11.57 13.02
C ASN A 47 0.96 11.08 14.36
N ASP A 48 0.81 11.95 15.36
CA ASP A 48 0.22 11.55 16.64
C ASP A 48 -1.28 11.32 16.47
N LYS A 49 -1.66 10.03 16.49
CA LYS A 49 -3.04 9.54 16.29
C LYS A 49 -3.73 10.18 15.08
N CYS A 50 -2.99 10.43 13.99
CA CYS A 50 -3.48 11.00 12.75
C CYS A 50 -2.62 10.61 11.55
N GLY A 51 -3.08 11.01 10.34
CA GLY A 51 -2.40 10.74 9.09
C GLY A 51 -2.47 9.28 8.63
N SER A 52 -1.66 8.91 7.65
CA SER A 52 -1.66 7.60 7.02
C SER A 52 -1.23 6.47 7.97
N THR A 53 -0.53 6.78 9.04
CA THR A 53 -0.09 5.83 10.07
C THR A 53 -1.19 5.49 11.08
N TYR A 54 -2.26 6.28 11.14
CA TYR A 54 -3.41 6.07 12.02
C TYR A 54 -4.75 6.17 11.26
N PRO A 55 -5.05 5.23 10.36
CA PRO A 55 -6.16 5.35 9.41
C PRO A 55 -7.56 5.31 10.03
N SER A 56 -7.72 4.89 11.28
CA SER A 56 -9.00 4.92 11.97
C SER A 56 -9.58 6.35 12.10
N LYS A 57 -8.73 7.37 12.20
CA LYS A 57 -9.17 8.77 12.28
C LYS A 57 -9.84 9.22 10.99
N ILE A 58 -9.26 8.90 9.82
CA ILE A 58 -9.85 9.25 8.53
C ILE A 58 -11.16 8.50 8.28
N GLN A 59 -11.28 7.23 8.72
CA GLN A 59 -12.52 6.45 8.62
C GLN A 59 -13.67 7.09 9.38
N LEU A 60 -13.42 7.48 10.64
CA LEU A 60 -14.41 8.17 11.47
C LEU A 60 -14.83 9.51 10.87
N ALA A 61 -13.86 10.27 10.34
CA ALA A 61 -14.13 11.55 9.71
C ALA A 61 -14.94 11.42 8.41
N VAL A 62 -14.64 10.42 7.56
CA VAL A 62 -15.42 10.15 6.34
C VAL A 62 -16.89 9.88 6.68
N ARG A 63 -17.15 9.05 7.69
CA ARG A 63 -18.53 8.78 8.18
C ARG A 63 -19.19 10.04 8.70
N LYS A 64 -18.54 10.74 9.64
CA LYS A 64 -19.05 11.93 10.29
C LYS A 64 -19.47 13.00 9.29
N TYR A 65 -18.63 13.26 8.31
CA TYR A 65 -18.85 14.32 7.32
C TYR A 65 -19.55 13.83 6.06
N LYS A 66 -19.91 12.55 5.96
CA LYS A 66 -20.52 11.93 4.75
C LYS A 66 -19.72 12.32 3.50
N ALA A 67 -18.40 12.12 3.56
CA ALA A 67 -17.50 12.48 2.47
C ALA A 67 -17.49 11.41 1.38
N HIS A 68 -17.19 11.83 0.15
CA HIS A 68 -17.07 10.91 -0.98
C HIS A 68 -15.77 10.12 -0.94
N VAL A 69 -14.73 10.68 -0.30
CA VAL A 69 -13.42 10.06 -0.16
C VAL A 69 -12.65 10.69 1.00
N GLY A 70 -11.88 9.89 1.70
CA GLY A 70 -10.87 10.32 2.66
C GLY A 70 -9.47 10.15 2.07
N ILE A 71 -8.57 11.06 2.42
CA ILE A 71 -7.16 11.04 2.04
C ILE A 71 -6.35 11.34 3.29
N ALA A 72 -5.39 10.48 3.62
CA ALA A 72 -4.49 10.67 4.75
C ALA A 72 -3.04 10.60 4.28
N PHE A 73 -2.26 11.62 4.62
CA PHE A 73 -0.82 11.66 4.41
C PHE A 73 -0.08 11.35 5.72
N ASP A 74 1.16 10.96 5.63
CA ASP A 74 2.08 10.96 6.76
C ASP A 74 2.80 12.31 6.93
N GLY A 75 3.75 12.36 7.85
CA GLY A 75 4.33 13.63 8.29
C GLY A 75 5.06 14.42 7.22
N ASP A 76 5.76 13.78 6.29
CA ASP A 76 6.46 14.40 5.16
C ASP A 76 5.66 14.34 3.85
N ALA A 77 4.44 13.78 3.90
CA ALA A 77 3.48 13.67 2.82
C ALA A 77 3.98 12.85 1.61
N ASP A 78 4.96 11.97 1.82
CA ASP A 78 5.48 11.06 0.79
C ASP A 78 4.65 9.77 0.66
N ARG A 79 3.78 9.49 1.66
CA ARG A 79 2.84 8.36 1.70
C ARG A 79 1.41 8.82 1.71
N ILE A 80 0.56 7.96 1.15
CA ILE A 80 -0.88 8.16 1.10
C ILE A 80 -1.62 6.88 1.43
N ILE A 81 -2.63 7.00 2.29
CA ILE A 81 -3.70 6.03 2.47
C ILE A 81 -5.01 6.72 2.13
N MET A 82 -5.92 6.01 1.52
CA MET A 82 -7.24 6.54 1.19
C MET A 82 -8.34 5.80 1.93
N CYS A 83 -9.53 6.37 1.91
CA CYS A 83 -10.71 5.78 2.51
C CYS A 83 -11.89 6.06 1.57
N ASP A 84 -12.66 5.05 1.20
CA ASP A 84 -13.84 5.24 0.36
C ASP A 84 -15.05 5.78 1.17
N GLU A 85 -16.13 6.09 0.49
CA GLU A 85 -17.36 6.62 1.11
C GLU A 85 -18.03 5.67 2.09
N SER A 86 -17.71 4.36 2.04
CA SER A 86 -18.15 3.35 3.01
C SER A 86 -17.21 3.20 4.20
N SER A 87 -16.17 4.05 4.26
CA SER A 87 -15.12 4.03 5.28
C SER A 87 -14.18 2.82 5.22
N LYS A 88 -14.09 2.17 4.08
CA LYS A 88 -13.10 1.12 3.86
C LYS A 88 -11.74 1.75 3.54
N ILE A 89 -10.70 1.28 4.21
CA ILE A 89 -9.32 1.70 3.93
C ILE A 89 -8.85 1.13 2.60
N ILE A 90 -8.19 1.98 1.85
CA ILE A 90 -7.57 1.70 0.57
C ILE A 90 -6.07 1.94 0.75
N ASP A 91 -5.31 0.86 0.79
CA ASP A 91 -3.87 0.90 0.97
C ASP A 91 -3.11 1.17 -0.34
N GLY A 92 -1.78 1.25 -0.24
CA GLY A 92 -0.93 1.50 -1.39
C GLY A 92 -1.05 0.47 -2.50
N ASP A 93 -1.27 -0.80 -2.17
CA ASP A 93 -1.43 -1.86 -3.17
C ASP A 93 -2.70 -1.68 -4.01
N GLN A 94 -3.81 -1.27 -3.39
CA GLN A 94 -5.06 -0.95 -4.10
C GLN A 94 -4.90 0.27 -5.00
N ILE A 95 -4.23 1.31 -4.50
CA ILE A 95 -3.96 2.53 -5.27
C ILE A 95 -3.06 2.21 -6.48
N ILE A 96 -1.98 1.46 -6.28
CA ILE A 96 -1.09 1.01 -7.36
C ILE A 96 -1.85 0.19 -8.40
N ALA A 97 -2.70 -0.75 -7.99
CA ALA A 97 -3.50 -1.57 -8.88
C ALA A 97 -4.40 -0.73 -9.78
N MET A 98 -5.13 0.22 -9.19
CA MET A 98 -6.01 1.14 -9.91
C MET A 98 -5.23 2.02 -10.90
N LEU A 99 -4.11 2.61 -10.44
CA LEU A 99 -3.27 3.45 -11.29
C LEU A 99 -2.64 2.66 -12.44
N ALA A 100 -2.22 1.42 -12.20
CA ALA A 100 -1.66 0.55 -13.23
C ALA A 100 -2.65 0.29 -14.36
N CYS A 101 -3.91 -0.07 -14.04
CA CYS A 101 -4.96 -0.27 -15.02
C CYS A 101 -5.28 1.03 -15.79
N ARG A 102 -5.40 2.15 -15.07
CA ARG A 102 -5.64 3.45 -15.69
C ARG A 102 -4.51 3.86 -16.64
N TRP A 103 -3.27 3.74 -16.19
CA TRP A 103 -2.11 4.10 -17.01
C TRP A 103 -1.93 3.16 -18.21
N LYS A 104 -2.25 1.87 -18.05
CA LYS A 104 -2.31 0.93 -19.16
C LYS A 104 -3.34 1.36 -20.19
N SER A 105 -4.59 1.65 -19.77
CA SER A 105 -5.67 2.06 -20.69
C SER A 105 -5.37 3.37 -21.44
N LYS A 106 -4.59 4.27 -20.80
CA LYS A 106 -4.13 5.53 -21.38
C LYS A 106 -2.81 5.41 -22.17
N LYS A 107 -2.23 4.21 -22.26
CA LYS A 107 -0.90 3.97 -22.86
C LYS A 107 0.24 4.77 -22.21
N ILE A 108 0.11 5.09 -20.92
CA ILE A 108 1.11 5.82 -20.12
C ILE A 108 2.04 4.84 -19.39
N LEU A 109 1.51 3.65 -19.00
CA LEU A 109 2.27 2.66 -18.24
C LEU A 109 3.45 2.15 -19.07
N LYS A 110 4.67 2.36 -18.57
CA LYS A 110 5.90 1.81 -19.18
C LYS A 110 6.32 0.56 -18.41
N GLY A 111 6.47 -0.53 -19.15
CA GLY A 111 7.01 -1.80 -18.64
C GLY A 111 6.05 -2.57 -17.74
N GLY A 112 5.72 -2.07 -16.57
CA GLY A 112 4.88 -2.72 -15.58
C GLY A 112 4.94 -2.00 -14.23
N VAL A 113 4.78 -2.76 -13.15
CA VAL A 113 4.72 -2.25 -11.77
C VAL A 113 5.83 -2.88 -10.94
N ILE A 114 6.49 -2.07 -10.11
CA ILE A 114 7.39 -2.53 -9.05
C ILE A 114 6.66 -2.42 -7.71
N GLY A 115 6.46 -3.56 -7.03
CA GLY A 115 6.08 -3.61 -5.62
C GLY A 115 7.24 -4.06 -4.75
N THR A 116 6.95 -4.34 -3.47
CA THR A 116 7.95 -4.89 -2.56
C THR A 116 7.63 -6.33 -2.17
N LEU A 117 8.53 -6.94 -1.41
CA LEU A 117 8.27 -8.24 -0.79
C LEU A 117 7.03 -8.23 0.12
N MET A 118 6.60 -7.06 0.59
CA MET A 118 5.42 -6.90 1.46
C MET A 118 4.13 -6.67 0.70
N SER A 119 4.18 -6.32 -0.60
CA SER A 119 2.96 -6.15 -1.41
C SER A 119 2.12 -7.43 -1.39
N ASN A 120 0.81 -7.29 -1.22
CA ASN A 120 -0.14 -8.39 -1.11
C ASN A 120 -0.10 -9.29 -2.36
N TYR A 121 -0.22 -10.60 -2.16
CA TYR A 121 -0.24 -11.55 -3.29
C TYR A 121 -1.48 -11.36 -4.19
N GLY A 122 -2.56 -10.79 -3.64
CA GLY A 122 -3.73 -10.38 -4.40
C GLY A 122 -3.42 -9.33 -5.46
N LEU A 123 -2.53 -8.37 -5.17
CA LEU A 123 -2.05 -7.40 -6.14
C LEU A 123 -1.34 -8.10 -7.32
N GLU A 124 -0.43 -9.03 -7.04
CA GLU A 124 0.29 -9.77 -8.08
C GLU A 124 -0.67 -10.58 -8.95
N ASN A 125 -1.63 -11.30 -8.35
CA ASN A 125 -2.62 -12.07 -9.07
C ASN A 125 -3.53 -11.16 -9.93
N PHE A 126 -3.94 -10.02 -9.40
CA PHE A 126 -4.73 -9.03 -10.12
C PHE A 126 -3.97 -8.50 -11.33
N LEU A 127 -2.74 -8.02 -11.15
CA LEU A 127 -1.92 -7.47 -12.24
C LEU A 127 -1.63 -8.53 -13.31
N ARG A 128 -1.45 -9.80 -12.92
CA ARG A 128 -1.29 -10.91 -13.87
C ARG A 128 -2.55 -11.11 -14.73
N LYS A 129 -3.73 -11.07 -14.13
CA LYS A 129 -5.02 -11.14 -14.87
C LYS A 129 -5.18 -9.96 -15.83
N GLU A 130 -4.77 -8.78 -15.39
CA GLU A 130 -4.74 -7.57 -16.22
C GLU A 130 -3.62 -7.55 -17.28
N LYS A 131 -2.81 -8.61 -17.39
CA LYS A 131 -1.65 -8.69 -18.30
C LYS A 131 -0.67 -7.53 -18.09
N ILE A 132 -0.42 -7.15 -16.82
CA ILE A 132 0.55 -6.15 -16.41
C ILE A 132 1.71 -6.87 -15.71
N ARG A 133 2.95 -6.64 -16.17
CA ARG A 133 4.14 -7.20 -15.53
C ARG A 133 4.29 -6.65 -14.12
N PHE A 134 4.64 -7.52 -13.18
CA PHE A 134 4.88 -7.16 -11.78
C PHE A 134 6.18 -7.76 -11.29
N PHE A 135 7.04 -6.93 -10.68
CA PHE A 135 8.25 -7.40 -10.03
C PHE A 135 8.33 -6.89 -8.60
N ARG A 136 8.92 -7.69 -7.73
CA ARG A 136 9.14 -7.35 -6.33
C ARG A 136 10.56 -6.85 -6.11
N SER A 137 10.71 -5.77 -5.36
CA SER A 137 11.97 -5.30 -4.78
C SER A 137 12.10 -5.73 -3.32
N LYS A 138 13.25 -5.47 -2.71
CA LYS A 138 13.35 -5.41 -1.24
C LYS A 138 12.45 -4.28 -0.72
N VAL A 139 12.09 -4.35 0.56
CA VAL A 139 11.34 -3.29 1.26
C VAL A 139 12.20 -2.03 1.36
N GLY A 140 11.58 -0.89 1.14
CA GLY A 140 12.20 0.44 1.15
C GLY A 140 12.09 1.14 -0.21
N ASP A 141 11.75 2.41 -0.16
CA ASP A 141 11.56 3.31 -1.31
C ASP A 141 12.75 3.32 -2.27
N ARG A 142 13.97 3.39 -1.72
CA ARG A 142 15.21 3.32 -2.48
C ARG A 142 15.27 2.06 -3.35
N HIS A 143 14.91 0.89 -2.80
CA HIS A 143 14.94 -0.37 -3.56
C HIS A 143 13.88 -0.42 -4.65
N VAL A 144 12.70 0.16 -4.38
CA VAL A 144 11.64 0.33 -5.40
C VAL A 144 12.16 1.20 -6.53
N LYS A 145 12.70 2.38 -6.23
CA LYS A 145 13.26 3.33 -7.20
C LYS A 145 14.38 2.73 -8.05
N GLU A 146 15.35 2.09 -7.41
CA GLU A 146 16.46 1.41 -8.11
C GLU A 146 15.94 0.32 -9.07
N LYS A 147 14.96 -0.47 -8.61
CA LYS A 147 14.36 -1.52 -9.44
C LYS A 147 13.56 -0.95 -10.59
N MET A 148 12.79 0.13 -10.37
CA MET A 148 12.06 0.85 -11.42
C MET A 148 13.02 1.32 -12.52
N LYS A 149 14.13 1.97 -12.13
CA LYS A 149 15.17 2.44 -13.07
C LYS A 149 15.77 1.29 -13.88
N LYS A 150 16.19 0.21 -13.21
CA LYS A 150 16.79 -0.98 -13.86
C LYS A 150 15.82 -1.68 -14.81
N SER A 151 14.52 -1.68 -14.52
CA SER A 151 13.51 -2.35 -15.34
C SER A 151 12.85 -1.42 -16.37
N ASN A 152 13.22 -0.14 -16.40
CA ASN A 152 12.57 0.92 -17.18
C ASN A 152 11.04 0.97 -16.96
N PHE A 153 10.62 0.88 -15.67
CA PHE A 153 9.22 0.96 -15.26
C PHE A 153 8.96 2.34 -14.67
N ASN A 154 7.77 2.87 -14.87
CA ASN A 154 7.39 4.20 -14.40
C ASN A 154 6.34 4.21 -13.28
N LEU A 155 5.93 3.06 -12.76
CA LEU A 155 5.03 2.94 -11.63
C LEU A 155 5.57 1.92 -10.63
N GLY A 156 5.66 2.30 -9.37
CA GLY A 156 6.07 1.42 -8.29
C GLY A 156 5.69 1.98 -6.94
N GLY A 157 5.80 1.16 -5.91
CA GLY A 157 5.55 1.61 -4.54
C GLY A 157 5.39 0.47 -3.55
N GLU A 158 4.88 0.83 -2.40
CA GLU A 158 4.73 -0.02 -1.23
C GLU A 158 3.28 -0.04 -0.73
N GLN A 159 2.88 -1.11 -0.08
CA GLN A 159 1.57 -1.21 0.58
C GLN A 159 1.35 -0.09 1.60
N SER A 160 2.43 0.39 2.24
CA SER A 160 2.39 1.53 3.18
C SER A 160 1.93 2.85 2.56
N GLY A 161 1.79 2.92 1.23
CA GLY A 161 1.34 4.11 0.52
C GLY A 161 2.44 4.98 -0.06
N HIS A 162 3.73 4.63 0.08
CA HIS A 162 4.81 5.29 -0.64
C HIS A 162 4.76 4.86 -2.11
N ILE A 163 4.27 5.74 -2.99
CA ILE A 163 4.03 5.43 -4.41
C ILE A 163 4.79 6.40 -5.29
N ILE A 164 5.57 5.86 -6.21
CA ILE A 164 6.39 6.59 -7.16
C ILE A 164 5.69 6.63 -8.52
N LEU A 165 5.29 7.81 -8.93
CA LEU A 165 4.74 8.09 -10.26
C LEU A 165 5.85 8.62 -11.16
N GLY A 166 6.66 7.72 -11.73
CA GLY A 166 7.89 8.04 -12.46
C GLY A 166 7.70 8.92 -13.72
N LYS A 167 6.46 9.22 -14.08
CA LYS A 167 6.13 10.25 -15.08
C LYS A 167 6.29 11.65 -14.52
N PHE A 168 6.11 11.84 -13.20
CA PHE A 168 6.03 13.15 -12.56
C PHE A 168 7.17 13.39 -11.58
N ALA A 169 7.58 12.37 -10.83
CA ALA A 169 8.60 12.47 -9.79
C ALA A 169 9.45 11.21 -9.69
N THR A 170 10.65 11.34 -9.11
CA THR A 170 11.57 10.22 -8.88
C THR A 170 11.50 9.67 -7.46
N THR A 171 10.56 10.15 -6.65
CA THR A 171 10.29 9.75 -5.27
C THR A 171 8.78 9.66 -5.04
N GLY A 172 8.37 9.17 -3.87
CA GLY A 172 6.98 9.22 -3.44
C GLY A 172 6.48 10.64 -3.28
N ASP A 173 5.23 10.87 -3.67
CA ASP A 173 4.51 12.14 -3.48
C ASP A 173 3.03 11.82 -3.30
N GLY A 174 2.58 11.83 -2.03
CA GLY A 174 1.20 11.49 -1.69
C GLY A 174 0.18 12.44 -2.30
N LEU A 175 0.51 13.74 -2.42
CA LEU A 175 -0.39 14.73 -3.03
C LEU A 175 -0.55 14.49 -4.53
N MET A 176 0.53 14.21 -5.23
CA MET A 176 0.50 13.88 -6.66
C MET A 176 -0.28 12.60 -6.91
N VAL A 177 -0.09 11.57 -6.08
CA VAL A 177 -0.84 10.32 -6.14
C VAL A 177 -2.32 10.57 -5.91
N ALA A 178 -2.68 11.38 -4.88
CA ALA A 178 -4.07 11.74 -4.61
C ALA A 178 -4.73 12.44 -5.81
N LEU A 179 -4.04 13.37 -6.45
CA LEU A 179 -4.53 14.07 -7.64
C LEU A 179 -4.77 13.10 -8.80
N GLU A 180 -3.82 12.21 -9.09
CA GLU A 180 -3.95 11.23 -10.17
C GLU A 180 -5.11 10.25 -9.93
N VAL A 181 -5.36 9.87 -8.67
CA VAL A 181 -6.52 9.07 -8.26
C VAL A 181 -7.82 9.86 -8.42
N LEU A 182 -7.89 11.08 -7.88
CA LEU A 182 -9.12 11.90 -7.90
C LEU A 182 -9.52 12.30 -9.32
N PHE A 183 -8.56 12.54 -10.21
CA PHE A 183 -8.86 12.74 -11.63
C PHE A 183 -9.46 11.51 -12.32
N SER A 184 -9.41 10.35 -11.67
CA SER A 184 -10.09 9.13 -12.11
C SER A 184 -11.51 9.02 -11.60
N LEU A 185 -11.84 9.65 -10.47
CA LEU A 185 -13.20 9.68 -9.88
C LEU A 185 -14.18 10.55 -10.67
N ARG A 186 -13.73 11.20 -11.73
CA ARG A 186 -14.59 11.93 -12.65
C ARG A 186 -15.69 11.01 -13.22
N LYS A 187 -16.88 11.54 -13.45
CA LYS A 187 -18.08 10.87 -13.96
C LYS A 187 -18.95 10.21 -12.89
N ARG A 188 -19.03 10.77 -11.67
CA ARG A 188 -19.96 10.32 -10.61
C ARG A 188 -19.76 8.87 -10.13
N LYS A 189 -18.59 8.26 -10.36
CA LYS A 189 -18.29 6.96 -9.79
C LYS A 189 -17.99 7.12 -8.30
N LYS A 190 -18.48 6.19 -7.48
CA LYS A 190 -18.12 6.11 -6.06
C LYS A 190 -16.66 5.71 -5.90
N ALA A 191 -16.01 6.20 -4.85
CA ALA A 191 -14.62 5.82 -4.56
C ALA A 191 -14.47 4.31 -4.37
N SER A 192 -15.45 3.66 -3.71
CA SER A 192 -15.51 2.21 -3.53
C SER A 192 -15.49 1.43 -4.86
N GLN A 193 -16.16 1.94 -5.90
CA GLN A 193 -16.19 1.30 -7.22
C GLN A 193 -14.88 1.45 -7.99
N LEU A 194 -14.13 2.53 -7.73
CA LEU A 194 -12.87 2.78 -8.41
C LEU A 194 -11.68 2.13 -7.73
N LEU A 195 -11.65 2.13 -6.39
CA LEU A 195 -10.47 1.83 -5.61
C LEU A 195 -10.42 0.39 -5.09
N ASN A 196 -11.56 -0.31 -4.99
CA ASN A 196 -11.59 -1.71 -4.58
C ASN A 196 -11.40 -2.64 -5.79
N VAL A 197 -10.24 -2.57 -6.44
CA VAL A 197 -9.98 -3.25 -7.73
C VAL A 197 -9.65 -4.74 -7.57
N PHE A 198 -9.19 -5.17 -6.40
CA PHE A 198 -8.98 -6.59 -6.10
C PHE A 198 -9.30 -6.87 -4.64
N ARG A 199 -9.52 -8.14 -4.31
CA ARG A 199 -9.68 -8.60 -2.93
C ARG A 199 -8.30 -8.98 -2.38
N PRO A 200 -7.78 -8.28 -1.34
CA PRO A 200 -6.54 -8.66 -0.69
C PRO A 200 -6.64 -10.07 -0.09
N LEU A 201 -5.55 -10.85 -0.17
CA LEU A 201 -5.47 -12.10 0.57
C LEU A 201 -5.24 -11.80 2.05
N PRO A 202 -5.93 -12.52 2.95
CA PRO A 202 -5.59 -12.52 4.36
C PRO A 202 -4.11 -12.83 4.59
N GLN A 203 -3.49 -12.12 5.54
CA GLN A 203 -2.09 -12.29 5.92
C GLN A 203 -2.00 -12.69 7.39
N ILE A 204 -1.15 -13.68 7.68
CA ILE A 204 -0.78 -14.03 9.05
C ILE A 204 0.73 -13.88 9.16
N LEU A 205 1.18 -13.05 10.11
CA LEU A 205 2.58 -12.82 10.42
C LEU A 205 2.91 -13.42 11.78
N GLU A 206 3.88 -14.31 11.80
CA GLU A 206 4.43 -14.90 13.02
C GLU A 206 5.90 -14.50 13.19
N ASN A 207 6.28 -14.14 14.40
CA ASN A 207 7.65 -13.87 14.78
C ASN A 207 8.16 -15.02 15.67
N VAL A 208 9.26 -15.65 15.29
CA VAL A 208 9.88 -16.72 16.03
C VAL A 208 11.22 -16.24 16.56
N MET A 209 11.35 -16.11 17.89
CA MET A 209 12.62 -15.78 18.53
C MET A 209 13.63 -16.92 18.33
N VAL A 210 14.86 -16.56 18.01
CA VAL A 210 15.95 -17.51 17.75
C VAL A 210 17.26 -17.00 18.37
N LYS A 211 18.11 -17.91 18.81
CA LYS A 211 19.47 -17.57 19.25
C LYS A 211 20.39 -17.23 18.08
N ASP A 212 20.21 -17.96 16.97
CA ASP A 212 20.99 -17.79 15.74
C ASP A 212 20.04 -17.68 14.54
N LYS A 213 20.07 -16.54 13.85
CA LYS A 213 19.23 -16.29 12.66
C LYS A 213 19.59 -17.19 11.48
N ASN A 214 20.83 -17.68 11.43
CA ASN A 214 21.29 -18.57 10.37
C ASN A 214 20.60 -19.96 10.39
N ILE A 215 19.80 -20.25 11.43
CA ILE A 215 19.03 -21.50 11.55
C ILE A 215 18.16 -21.77 10.32
N ILE A 216 17.67 -20.72 9.64
CA ILE A 216 16.85 -20.88 8.42
C ILE A 216 17.65 -21.50 7.26
N ASN A 217 18.98 -21.41 7.31
CA ASN A 217 19.87 -21.96 6.29
C ASN A 217 20.25 -23.44 6.57
N LYS A 218 19.96 -23.96 7.77
CA LYS A 218 20.25 -25.36 8.12
C LYS A 218 19.40 -26.31 7.29
N PRO A 219 19.89 -27.52 6.94
CA PRO A 219 19.18 -28.48 6.07
C PRO A 219 17.77 -28.81 6.54
N LYS A 220 17.55 -29.01 7.85
CA LYS A 220 16.24 -29.28 8.47
C LYS A 220 15.23 -28.15 8.15
N CYS A 221 15.64 -26.87 8.35
CA CYS A 221 14.77 -25.73 8.07
C CYS A 221 14.51 -25.54 6.58
N LYS A 222 15.55 -25.66 5.75
CA LYS A 222 15.39 -25.58 4.29
C LYS A 222 14.39 -26.63 3.76
N LYS A 223 14.46 -27.88 4.24
CA LYS A 223 13.51 -28.94 3.91
C LYS A 223 12.08 -28.59 4.33
N ALA A 224 11.90 -28.07 5.55
CA ALA A 224 10.60 -27.65 6.06
C ALA A 224 10.02 -26.45 5.27
N ILE A 225 10.84 -25.47 4.95
CA ILE A 225 10.45 -24.32 4.12
C ILE A 225 10.03 -24.77 2.73
N LYS A 226 10.81 -25.65 2.09
CA LYS A 226 10.46 -26.23 0.77
C LYS A 226 9.12 -26.97 0.81
N LYS A 227 8.90 -27.80 1.84
CA LYS A 227 7.63 -28.51 2.07
C LYS A 227 6.45 -27.53 2.23
N ALA A 228 6.61 -26.53 3.08
CA ALA A 228 5.55 -25.52 3.31
C ALA A 228 5.24 -24.70 2.06
N LYS A 229 6.27 -24.30 1.30
CA LYS A 229 6.09 -23.59 0.02
C LYS A 229 5.34 -24.44 -1.00
N LYS A 230 5.65 -25.75 -1.10
CA LYS A 230 4.94 -26.67 -2.00
C LYS A 230 3.46 -26.83 -1.62
N LEU A 231 3.13 -26.86 -0.32
CA LEU A 231 1.74 -26.89 0.15
C LEU A 231 0.98 -25.59 -0.16
N MET A 232 1.68 -24.46 -0.17
CA MET A 232 1.10 -23.13 -0.42
C MET A 232 0.98 -22.82 -1.92
N ASP A 233 1.65 -23.58 -2.77
CA ASP A 233 1.70 -23.32 -4.22
C ASP A 233 0.30 -23.35 -4.83
N GLY A 234 -0.02 -22.37 -5.68
CA GLY A 234 -1.35 -22.19 -6.25
C GLY A 234 -2.42 -21.62 -5.30
N HIS A 235 -2.20 -21.66 -3.97
CA HIS A 235 -3.18 -21.23 -2.96
C HIS A 235 -2.80 -19.93 -2.25
N GLY A 236 -1.56 -19.50 -2.37
CA GLY A 236 -1.07 -18.33 -1.68
C GLY A 236 0.44 -18.17 -1.73
N ARG A 237 1.01 -17.48 -0.74
CA ARG A 237 2.43 -17.19 -0.67
C ARG A 237 2.97 -17.32 0.74
N LEU A 238 4.23 -17.72 0.86
CA LEU A 238 5.01 -17.69 2.10
C LEU A 238 6.23 -16.81 1.93
N LEU A 239 6.45 -15.90 2.86
CA LEU A 239 7.65 -15.10 2.99
C LEU A 239 8.32 -15.41 4.32
N ILE A 240 9.53 -15.93 4.29
CA ILE A 240 10.35 -16.22 5.46
C ILE A 240 11.60 -15.34 5.38
N ARG A 241 11.87 -14.57 6.41
CA ARG A 241 13.05 -13.70 6.46
C ARG A 241 13.56 -13.48 7.87
N GLU A 242 14.82 -13.16 7.98
CA GLU A 242 15.44 -12.67 9.21
C GLU A 242 14.94 -11.24 9.51
N SER A 243 14.82 -10.91 10.79
CA SER A 243 14.69 -9.52 11.22
C SER A 243 16.05 -8.83 11.17
N GLY A 244 16.10 -7.62 10.60
CA GLY A 244 17.34 -6.83 10.53
C GLY A 244 17.85 -6.42 11.90
N THR A 245 16.96 -6.09 12.83
CA THR A 245 17.27 -5.47 14.12
C THR A 245 17.13 -6.40 15.33
N GLU A 246 16.41 -7.50 15.22
CA GLU A 246 16.05 -8.34 16.36
C GLU A 246 16.41 -9.81 16.09
N PRO A 247 16.70 -10.60 17.15
CA PRO A 247 17.04 -12.02 17.03
C PRO A 247 15.80 -12.88 16.77
N LYS A 248 15.13 -12.65 15.62
CA LYS A 248 13.91 -13.36 15.24
C LYS A 248 13.80 -13.63 13.74
N ILE A 249 13.11 -14.70 13.42
CA ILE A 249 12.67 -15.04 12.07
C ILE A 249 11.21 -14.61 11.92
N ARG A 250 10.94 -13.89 10.86
CA ARG A 250 9.57 -13.48 10.48
C ARG A 250 9.04 -14.45 9.41
N ILE A 251 7.88 -15.03 9.69
CA ILE A 251 7.18 -15.95 8.79
C ILE A 251 5.84 -15.32 8.46
N MET A 252 5.62 -14.96 7.22
CA MET A 252 4.36 -14.42 6.73
C MET A 252 3.74 -15.39 5.74
N GLY A 253 2.47 -15.73 5.96
CA GLY A 253 1.65 -16.47 5.02
C GLY A 253 0.50 -15.62 4.50
N GLU A 254 0.17 -15.77 3.23
CA GLU A 254 -0.94 -15.11 2.54
C GLU A 254 -1.75 -16.16 1.79
N SER A 255 -3.03 -16.31 2.13
CA SER A 255 -3.98 -17.20 1.46
C SER A 255 -5.42 -16.85 1.86
N TYR A 256 -6.41 -17.22 1.06
CA TYR A 256 -7.81 -17.22 1.51
C TYR A 256 -8.13 -18.34 2.50
N ASP A 257 -7.28 -19.37 2.56
CA ASP A 257 -7.37 -20.48 3.54
C ASP A 257 -6.42 -20.19 4.73
N ASN A 258 -6.99 -19.67 5.82
CA ASN A 258 -6.24 -19.41 7.05
C ASN A 258 -5.67 -20.69 7.67
N ASN A 259 -6.35 -21.84 7.54
CA ASN A 259 -5.89 -23.11 8.10
C ASN A 259 -4.62 -23.58 7.36
N LEU A 260 -4.58 -23.39 6.05
CA LEU A 260 -3.39 -23.66 5.25
C LEU A 260 -2.21 -22.79 5.68
N ILE A 261 -2.44 -21.48 5.91
CA ILE A 261 -1.39 -20.57 6.40
C ILE A 261 -0.84 -21.09 7.73
N LEU A 262 -1.73 -21.36 8.71
CA LEU A 262 -1.33 -21.84 10.04
C LEU A 262 -0.57 -23.16 9.97
N LYS A 263 -1.03 -24.10 9.13
CA LYS A 263 -0.35 -25.39 8.88
C LYS A 263 1.07 -25.17 8.36
N CYS A 264 1.24 -24.31 7.38
CA CYS A 264 2.55 -23.99 6.80
C CYS A 264 3.48 -23.32 7.82
N ILE A 265 2.98 -22.35 8.57
CA ILE A 265 3.73 -21.68 9.65
C ILE A 265 4.15 -22.70 10.71
N LYS A 266 3.26 -23.59 11.13
CA LYS A 266 3.55 -24.65 12.13
C LYS A 266 4.67 -25.59 11.66
N ILE A 267 4.67 -26.00 10.37
CA ILE A 267 5.74 -26.81 9.79
C ILE A 267 7.09 -26.11 9.92
N ILE A 268 7.16 -24.82 9.58
CA ILE A 268 8.39 -24.05 9.63
C ILE A 268 8.84 -23.81 11.09
N LYS A 269 7.92 -23.42 11.98
CA LYS A 269 8.22 -23.19 13.44
C LYS A 269 8.81 -24.42 14.10
N ARG A 270 8.29 -25.62 13.79
CA ARG A 270 8.83 -26.90 14.33
C ARG A 270 10.24 -27.22 13.86
N SER A 271 10.70 -26.66 12.76
CA SER A 271 12.07 -26.87 12.26
C SER A 271 13.07 -25.88 12.82
N ILE A 272 12.58 -24.75 13.34
CA ILE A 272 13.38 -23.70 13.96
C ILE A 272 13.63 -24.02 15.46
N LYS A 273 12.70 -24.69 16.10
CA LYS A 273 12.88 -25.22 17.45
C LYS A 273 13.67 -26.55 17.41
#